data_f964d56e8ec2bde3930a30843339ac6d
#
_entry.id   f964d56e8ec2bde3930a30843339ac6d
#
_cell.length_a   1.000
_cell.length_b   1.000
_cell.length_c   1.000
_cell.angle_alpha   90.00
_cell.angle_beta   90.00
_cell.angle_gamma   90.00
#
_symmetry.space_group_name_H-M   'P 1'
#
loop_
_entity.id
_entity.type
_entity.pdbx_description
1 polymer ?
#
loop_
_entity_poly.entity_id
_entity_poly.type
_entity_poly.pdbx_seq_one_letter_code
_entity_poly.pdbx_strand_id
1 'polypeptide(L)'
;MKCLVIVLVCAVLAEGIHRIPLVKHKSIHPALKYFPDEFAGSTTMYINNYADTTYYGAITIGTPPQSFQVLFDTGSANLWVDSVLCNTQACNTHTKFNPQQSSTYSANGQTFYLPYGAGSLSGVFGYDTINVGGIVINNQEIGLSTDEPGQNFVVAQFDGILGLSYPSISAGQETPVMDNMMSQNLLQANIFAFYMTSGGQQGSELSFGEVDTTKYQGQIYWTPVTSQTYWQIGIQGFQINGQETGWCGQGCQAIVDTGTSMLTAPGQIMGTLMQSIGAQQDQYGQYTVNCNQINSLPTLTFTINGQVSYACVFICLCVCVCIALNMRVLLSIQNNQVCSVGITPTYLPSQNGQPLWILGDVFLMQYYSVSRPHRQPSGLCTPTA
;
A
#
# COMPACT_ATOMS: atom_id res chain seq x y z
N MET A 1 45.76 3.67 49.11
CA MET A 1 45.12 4.41 48.00
C MET A 1 44.27 3.45 47.20
N LYS A 2 42.95 3.48 47.37
CA LYS A 2 41.99 2.66 46.62
C LYS A 2 41.49 3.51 45.47
N CYS A 3 41.82 3.13 44.23
CA CYS A 3 41.23 3.75 43.04
C CYS A 3 39.81 3.23 42.88
N LEU A 4 38.84 4.11 43.01
CA LEU A 4 37.42 3.87 42.71
C LEU A 4 37.27 4.05 41.19
N VAL A 5 37.07 2.92 40.49
CA VAL A 5 36.70 2.97 39.04
C VAL A 5 35.19 3.17 39.02
N ILE A 6 34.77 4.37 38.67
CA ILE A 6 33.38 4.67 38.35
C ILE A 6 33.14 4.18 36.93
N VAL A 7 32.49 3.02 36.78
CA VAL A 7 31.94 2.57 35.49
C VAL A 7 30.67 3.37 35.24
N LEU A 8 30.76 4.40 34.41
CA LEU A 8 29.59 5.07 33.86
C LEU A 8 28.94 4.09 32.87
N VAL A 9 27.89 3.40 33.32
CA VAL A 9 27.00 2.68 32.40
C VAL A 9 26.15 3.75 31.72
N CYS A 10 26.56 4.17 30.53
CA CYS A 10 25.66 4.85 29.61
C CYS A 10 24.61 3.83 29.18
N ALA A 11 23.48 3.83 29.87
CA ALA A 11 22.27 3.26 29.32
C ALA A 11 21.87 4.11 28.11
N VAL A 12 22.34 3.74 26.93
CA VAL A 12 21.74 4.20 25.69
C VAL A 12 20.32 3.63 25.72
N LEU A 13 19.36 4.48 26.05
CA LEU A 13 17.97 4.23 25.77
C LEU A 13 17.90 4.16 24.23
N ALA A 14 18.01 2.95 23.70
CA ALA A 14 17.64 2.67 22.34
C ALA A 14 16.13 2.86 22.28
N GLU A 15 15.68 4.10 22.02
CA GLU A 15 14.33 4.35 21.58
C GLU A 15 14.24 3.68 20.21
N GLY A 16 13.65 2.49 20.23
CA GLY A 16 13.72 1.56 19.12
C GLY A 16 12.81 1.95 17.97
N ILE A 17 13.10 1.41 16.83
CA ILE A 17 12.22 1.42 15.66
C ILE A 17 10.88 0.81 16.09
N HIS A 18 9.78 1.55 15.90
CA HIS A 18 8.44 1.00 16.07
C HIS A 18 8.09 0.18 14.84
N ARG A 19 8.01 -1.13 15.01
CA ARG A 19 7.71 -2.09 13.94
C ARG A 19 6.35 -2.71 14.15
N ILE A 20 5.56 -2.69 13.08
CA ILE A 20 4.29 -3.41 13.01
C ILE A 20 4.51 -4.56 12.05
N PRO A 21 4.47 -5.82 12.50
CA PRO A 21 4.53 -6.96 11.60
C PRO A 21 3.29 -6.95 10.71
N LEU A 22 3.50 -6.94 9.40
CA LEU A 22 2.44 -7.06 8.41
C LEU A 22 2.23 -8.54 8.10
N VAL A 23 0.96 -8.98 8.13
CA VAL A 23 0.60 -10.34 7.77
C VAL A 23 0.17 -10.36 6.31
N LYS A 24 0.86 -11.16 5.50
CA LYS A 24 0.41 -11.48 4.16
C LYS A 24 -0.57 -12.63 4.24
N HIS A 25 -1.82 -12.38 3.89
CA HIS A 25 -2.83 -13.42 3.87
C HIS A 25 -2.92 -14.06 2.49
N LYS A 26 -2.93 -15.39 2.46
CA LYS A 26 -3.19 -16.14 1.24
C LYS A 26 -4.70 -16.30 1.10
N SER A 27 -5.34 -15.37 0.41
CA SER A 27 -6.78 -15.41 0.21
C SER A 27 -7.15 -16.44 -0.85
N ILE A 28 -8.16 -17.25 -0.54
CA ILE A 28 -8.82 -18.14 -1.50
C ILE A 28 -10.00 -17.39 -2.15
N HIS A 29 -10.26 -16.14 -1.73
CA HIS A 29 -11.38 -15.32 -2.16
C HIS A 29 -10.98 -14.27 -3.23
N PRO A 30 -11.92 -13.81 -4.06
CA PRO A 30 -11.64 -12.88 -5.13
C PRO A 30 -11.09 -11.55 -4.57
N ALA A 31 -9.98 -11.06 -5.16
CA ALA A 31 -9.40 -9.77 -4.82
C ALA A 31 -10.41 -8.66 -4.96
N LEU A 32 -10.25 -7.68 -4.09
CA LEU A 32 -10.90 -6.39 -4.26
C LEU A 32 -10.59 -5.87 -5.66
N LYS A 33 -11.62 -5.83 -6.52
CA LYS A 33 -11.47 -5.31 -7.87
C LYS A 33 -11.36 -3.80 -7.83
N TYR A 34 -10.29 -3.28 -8.37
CA TYR A 34 -10.22 -1.89 -8.73
C TYR A 34 -10.97 -1.67 -10.05
N PHE A 35 -12.24 -1.26 -9.98
CA PHE A 35 -13.00 -0.79 -11.14
C PHE A 35 -13.58 0.59 -10.82
N PRO A 36 -13.37 1.59 -11.67
CA PRO A 36 -14.13 2.83 -11.54
C PRO A 36 -15.60 2.53 -11.89
N ASP A 37 -16.49 2.83 -10.96
CA ASP A 37 -17.95 2.65 -11.06
C ASP A 37 -18.64 3.65 -12.03
N GLU A 38 -17.98 4.13 -13.07
CA GLU A 38 -18.55 5.13 -13.95
C GLU A 38 -18.81 4.67 -15.37
N PHE A 39 -19.22 3.42 -15.59
CA PHE A 39 -19.96 3.14 -16.84
C PHE A 39 -21.02 2.07 -16.58
N ALA A 40 -22.28 2.49 -16.72
CA ALA A 40 -23.46 1.64 -16.69
C ALA A 40 -23.38 0.51 -17.71
N GLY A 41 -23.02 -0.65 -17.23
CA GLY A 41 -23.00 -1.90 -17.97
C GLY A 41 -22.75 -3.00 -16.95
N SER A 42 -23.85 -3.58 -16.42
CA SER A 42 -23.80 -4.68 -15.48
C SER A 42 -23.13 -5.91 -16.09
N THR A 43 -21.88 -6.13 -15.74
CA THR A 43 -21.29 -7.48 -15.78
C THR A 43 -20.42 -7.64 -14.54
N THR A 44 -20.95 -8.38 -13.57
CA THR A 44 -20.20 -8.85 -12.42
C THR A 44 -19.17 -9.86 -12.93
N MET A 45 -17.96 -9.40 -13.21
CA MET A 45 -16.85 -10.30 -13.48
C MET A 45 -16.24 -10.71 -12.15
N TYR A 46 -16.44 -11.96 -11.75
CA TYR A 46 -15.67 -12.58 -10.69
C TYR A 46 -14.25 -12.78 -11.19
N ILE A 47 -13.32 -11.98 -10.76
CA ILE A 47 -11.90 -12.31 -10.91
C ILE A 47 -11.59 -13.25 -9.76
N ASN A 48 -11.31 -14.52 -10.09
CA ASN A 48 -10.76 -15.46 -9.12
C ASN A 48 -9.42 -14.90 -8.66
N ASN A 49 -9.40 -14.43 -7.43
CA ASN A 49 -8.21 -13.80 -6.88
C ASN A 49 -7.26 -14.86 -6.35
N TYR A 50 -6.11 -14.87 -6.95
CA TYR A 50 -4.90 -15.51 -6.45
C TYR A 50 -3.82 -14.49 -6.12
N ALA A 51 -4.18 -13.22 -6.03
CA ALA A 51 -3.27 -12.15 -5.72
C ALA A 51 -3.09 -12.07 -4.21
N ASP A 52 -2.05 -12.68 -3.75
CA ASP A 52 -1.55 -12.65 -2.38
C ASP A 52 -1.03 -11.24 -1.98
N THR A 53 -1.86 -10.20 -2.01
CA THR A 53 -1.33 -8.85 -1.93
C THR A 53 -2.17 -7.92 -1.07
N THR A 54 -2.47 -8.36 0.13
CA THR A 54 -3.04 -7.48 1.15
C THR A 54 -2.16 -7.54 2.38
N TYR A 55 -1.64 -6.38 2.84
CA TYR A 55 -0.75 -6.26 3.99
C TYR A 55 -1.44 -5.47 5.09
N TYR A 56 -1.84 -6.16 6.16
CA TYR A 56 -2.52 -5.56 7.29
C TYR A 56 -1.82 -5.88 8.61
N GLY A 57 -2.10 -5.11 9.65
CA GLY A 57 -1.54 -5.32 10.97
C GLY A 57 -2.46 -4.83 12.07
N ALA A 58 -2.11 -5.19 13.30
CA ALA A 58 -2.93 -4.91 14.47
C ALA A 58 -2.71 -3.50 14.99
N ILE A 59 -3.82 -2.82 15.28
CA ILE A 59 -3.88 -1.60 16.09
C ILE A 59 -4.84 -1.79 17.25
N THR A 60 -4.83 -0.89 18.21
CA THR A 60 -5.90 -0.83 19.23
C THR A 60 -6.51 0.55 19.30
N ILE A 61 -7.80 0.62 19.61
CA ILE A 61 -8.59 1.84 19.73
C ILE A 61 -9.34 1.82 21.06
N GLY A 62 -9.32 2.93 21.79
CA GLY A 62 -10.11 3.14 23.00
C GLY A 62 -9.44 2.73 24.30
N THR A 63 -10.15 3.02 25.39
CA THR A 63 -9.77 2.71 26.78
C THR A 63 -10.95 2.07 27.52
N PRO A 64 -10.88 0.75 27.86
CA PRO A 64 -9.81 -0.20 27.55
C PRO A 64 -9.64 -0.44 26.05
N PRO A 65 -8.47 -0.93 25.60
CA PRO A 65 -8.17 -1.09 24.18
C PRO A 65 -9.01 -2.19 23.52
N GLN A 66 -9.57 -1.88 22.34
CA GLN A 66 -10.23 -2.82 21.44
C GLN A 66 -9.31 -3.03 20.24
N SER A 67 -9.05 -4.29 19.87
CA SER A 67 -8.06 -4.65 18.83
C SER A 67 -8.72 -4.80 17.46
N PHE A 68 -8.04 -4.29 16.42
CA PHE A 68 -8.47 -4.34 15.02
C PHE A 68 -7.30 -4.71 14.11
N GLN A 69 -7.60 -5.46 13.06
CA GLN A 69 -6.70 -5.64 11.94
C GLN A 69 -7.00 -4.55 10.91
N VAL A 70 -6.01 -3.74 10.55
CA VAL A 70 -6.21 -2.67 9.57
C VAL A 70 -5.23 -2.80 8.40
N LEU A 71 -5.73 -2.47 7.20
CA LEU A 71 -4.89 -2.26 6.03
C LEU A 71 -4.15 -0.92 6.18
N PHE A 72 -2.83 -0.93 6.06
CA PHE A 72 -2.04 0.31 6.03
C PHE A 72 -1.92 0.80 4.59
N ASP A 73 -2.66 1.85 4.28
CA ASP A 73 -2.95 2.30 2.93
C ASP A 73 -2.33 3.66 2.61
N THR A 74 -1.29 3.68 1.77
CA THR A 74 -0.69 4.93 1.29
C THR A 74 -1.49 5.60 0.15
N GLY A 75 -2.55 4.97 -0.32
CA GLY A 75 -3.49 5.49 -1.31
C GLY A 75 -4.70 6.22 -0.70
N SER A 76 -4.88 6.23 0.62
CA SER A 76 -5.94 6.97 1.31
C SER A 76 -5.43 7.68 2.57
N ALA A 77 -6.25 8.54 3.19
CA ALA A 77 -5.82 9.40 4.29
C ALA A 77 -6.64 9.25 5.59
N ASN A 78 -7.78 8.57 5.56
CA ASN A 78 -8.63 8.40 6.74
C ASN A 78 -8.31 7.12 7.50
N LEU A 79 -8.43 7.15 8.83
CA LEU A 79 -8.54 5.96 9.66
C LEU A 79 -10.01 5.63 9.89
N TRP A 80 -10.44 4.44 9.51
CA TRP A 80 -11.77 3.94 9.85
C TRP A 80 -11.75 2.46 10.22
N VAL A 81 -12.74 2.04 11.02
CA VAL A 81 -12.96 0.64 11.38
C VAL A 81 -14.45 0.30 11.37
N ASP A 82 -14.75 -0.97 11.22
CA ASP A 82 -16.09 -1.51 11.44
C ASP A 82 -16.60 -1.14 12.83
N SER A 83 -17.89 -0.82 12.93
CA SER A 83 -18.48 -0.40 14.21
C SER A 83 -19.80 -1.12 14.51
N VAL A 84 -20.17 -1.11 15.78
CA VAL A 84 -21.48 -1.62 16.23
C VAL A 84 -22.67 -0.84 15.65
N LEU A 85 -22.42 0.31 15.01
CA LEU A 85 -23.42 1.10 14.32
C LEU A 85 -23.78 0.54 12.95
N CYS A 86 -22.96 -0.35 12.40
CA CYS A 86 -23.12 -0.99 11.10
C CYS A 86 -23.72 -2.39 11.22
N ASN A 87 -24.72 -2.69 10.37
CA ASN A 87 -25.42 -3.97 10.36
C ASN A 87 -25.38 -4.66 8.99
N THR A 88 -24.55 -4.19 8.05
CA THR A 88 -24.37 -4.83 6.75
C THR A 88 -23.71 -6.20 6.89
N GLN A 89 -23.72 -6.98 5.82
CA GLN A 89 -23.04 -8.28 5.80
C GLN A 89 -21.54 -8.11 6.05
N ALA A 90 -20.91 -7.10 5.47
CA ALA A 90 -19.49 -6.81 5.65
C ALA A 90 -19.17 -6.61 7.14
N CYS A 91 -19.83 -5.66 7.78
CA CYS A 91 -19.62 -5.38 9.19
C CYS A 91 -19.92 -6.57 10.11
N ASN A 92 -20.76 -7.52 9.69
CA ASN A 92 -21.07 -8.70 10.50
C ASN A 92 -20.04 -9.83 10.39
N THR A 93 -19.09 -9.72 9.47
CA THR A 93 -17.98 -10.66 9.29
C THR A 93 -16.68 -10.21 9.96
N HIS A 94 -16.65 -8.98 10.49
CA HIS A 94 -15.45 -8.34 11.04
C HIS A 94 -15.63 -7.94 12.51
N THR A 95 -14.51 -7.53 13.13
CA THR A 95 -14.48 -6.99 14.49
C THR A 95 -15.03 -5.56 14.49
N LYS A 96 -16.00 -5.28 15.36
CA LYS A 96 -16.68 -3.98 15.44
C LYS A 96 -16.25 -3.18 16.66
N PHE A 97 -15.87 -1.93 16.43
CA PHE A 97 -15.62 -0.97 17.51
C PHE A 97 -16.91 -0.60 18.23
N ASN A 98 -16.89 -0.68 19.55
CA ASN A 98 -17.98 -0.21 20.40
C ASN A 98 -17.57 1.07 21.16
N PRO A 99 -18.03 2.25 20.72
CA PRO A 99 -17.66 3.50 21.36
C PRO A 99 -18.17 3.62 22.80
N GLN A 100 -19.24 2.89 23.16
CA GLN A 100 -19.76 2.89 24.55
C GLN A 100 -18.86 2.15 25.53
N GLN A 101 -17.91 1.34 25.03
CA GLN A 101 -16.94 0.63 25.82
C GLN A 101 -15.60 1.38 25.95
N SER A 102 -15.47 2.57 25.37
CA SER A 102 -14.27 3.39 25.50
C SER A 102 -14.53 4.64 26.34
N SER A 103 -13.77 4.78 27.42
CA SER A 103 -13.84 5.97 28.29
C SER A 103 -13.17 7.21 27.69
N THR A 104 -12.37 7.04 26.61
CA THR A 104 -11.66 8.11 25.91
C THR A 104 -12.36 8.54 24.61
N TYR A 105 -13.45 7.84 24.24
CA TYR A 105 -14.23 8.18 23.05
C TYR A 105 -15.02 9.47 23.21
N SER A 106 -15.01 10.28 22.18
CA SER A 106 -15.94 11.42 22.01
C SER A 106 -16.44 11.51 20.58
N ALA A 107 -17.75 11.68 20.40
CA ALA A 107 -18.34 11.87 19.08
C ALA A 107 -18.01 13.27 18.54
N ASN A 108 -17.75 13.41 17.22
CA ASN A 108 -17.61 14.74 16.63
C ASN A 108 -18.89 15.25 15.93
N GLY A 109 -19.87 14.38 15.72
CA GLY A 109 -21.16 14.70 15.12
C GLY A 109 -21.18 14.83 13.60
N GLN A 110 -20.05 14.58 12.91
CA GLN A 110 -19.96 14.64 11.46
C GLN A 110 -20.14 13.26 10.85
N THR A 111 -20.67 13.21 9.63
CA THR A 111 -20.77 12.01 8.81
C THR A 111 -19.73 12.05 7.70
N PHE A 112 -19.37 10.89 7.17
CA PHE A 112 -18.48 10.77 6.03
C PHE A 112 -19.01 9.78 4.99
N TYR A 113 -18.50 9.91 3.77
CA TYR A 113 -18.59 8.94 2.69
C TYR A 113 -17.19 8.79 2.08
N LEU A 114 -16.70 7.55 2.02
CA LEU A 114 -15.38 7.21 1.46
C LEU A 114 -15.57 6.30 0.25
N PRO A 115 -15.31 6.80 -0.97
CA PRO A 115 -15.22 5.97 -2.16
C PRO A 115 -13.80 5.40 -2.29
N TYR A 116 -13.70 4.07 -2.46
CA TYR A 116 -12.49 3.37 -2.84
C TYR A 116 -12.69 2.73 -4.21
N GLY A 117 -11.60 2.38 -4.89
CA GLY A 117 -11.69 1.61 -6.14
C GLY A 117 -12.39 0.26 -5.97
N ALA A 118 -12.34 -0.29 -4.78
CA ALA A 118 -12.93 -1.58 -4.43
C ALA A 118 -14.36 -1.51 -3.88
N GLY A 119 -14.86 -0.34 -3.54
CA GLY A 119 -16.16 -0.13 -2.92
C GLY A 119 -16.27 1.20 -2.21
N SER A 120 -17.33 1.38 -1.44
CA SER A 120 -17.54 2.60 -0.67
C SER A 120 -18.12 2.28 0.69
N LEU A 121 -17.94 3.20 1.64
CA LEU A 121 -18.60 3.12 2.93
C LEU A 121 -19.05 4.50 3.40
N SER A 122 -20.04 4.48 4.27
CA SER A 122 -20.50 5.66 5.01
C SER A 122 -20.34 5.44 6.50
N GLY A 123 -20.18 6.52 7.24
CA GLY A 123 -20.03 6.45 8.69
C GLY A 123 -20.15 7.78 9.40
N VAL A 124 -19.75 7.76 10.67
CA VAL A 124 -19.67 8.93 11.54
C VAL A 124 -18.25 9.05 12.08
N PHE A 125 -17.79 10.28 12.30
CA PHE A 125 -16.50 10.52 12.93
C PHE A 125 -16.63 10.63 14.46
N GLY A 126 -15.54 10.25 15.13
CA GLY A 126 -15.34 10.48 16.54
C GLY A 126 -13.84 10.57 16.84
N TYR A 127 -13.51 10.83 18.10
CA TYR A 127 -12.14 10.90 18.57
C TYR A 127 -11.91 9.83 19.63
N ASP A 128 -10.75 9.20 19.59
CA ASP A 128 -10.33 8.26 20.65
C ASP A 128 -8.79 8.20 20.73
N THR A 129 -8.30 7.49 21.74
CA THR A 129 -6.88 7.13 21.84
C THR A 129 -6.64 5.87 21.04
N ILE A 130 -5.61 5.88 20.18
CA ILE A 130 -5.19 4.71 19.41
C ILE A 130 -3.76 4.31 19.76
N ASN A 131 -3.44 3.04 19.56
CA ASN A 131 -2.08 2.54 19.67
C ASN A 131 -1.69 1.81 18.39
N VAL A 132 -0.63 2.29 17.75
CA VAL A 132 -0.10 1.77 16.49
C VAL A 132 1.35 1.34 16.72
N GLY A 133 1.60 0.03 16.82
CA GLY A 133 2.96 -0.51 17.04
C GLY A 133 3.64 -0.07 18.34
N GLY A 134 2.87 0.27 19.38
CA GLY A 134 3.39 0.80 20.65
C GLY A 134 3.40 2.33 20.75
N ILE A 135 3.13 3.04 19.64
CA ILE A 135 2.95 4.50 19.63
C ILE A 135 1.53 4.81 20.04
N VAL A 136 1.36 5.49 21.18
CA VAL A 136 0.06 5.95 21.69
C VAL A 136 -0.23 7.34 21.14
N ILE A 137 -1.33 7.48 20.41
CA ILE A 137 -1.77 8.72 19.79
C ILE A 137 -3.07 9.13 20.47
N ASN A 138 -3.08 10.27 21.14
CA ASN A 138 -4.25 10.77 21.82
C ASN A 138 -5.13 11.58 20.88
N ASN A 139 -6.44 11.54 21.13
CA ASN A 139 -7.41 12.34 20.40
C ASN A 139 -7.27 12.22 18.87
N GLN A 140 -7.07 10.98 18.40
CA GLN A 140 -7.10 10.68 16.96
C GLN A 140 -8.55 10.67 16.48
N GLU A 141 -8.81 11.36 15.40
CA GLU A 141 -10.08 11.28 14.70
C GLU A 141 -10.18 9.93 13.97
N ILE A 142 -11.31 9.24 14.13
CA ILE A 142 -11.56 7.93 13.57
C ILE A 142 -12.93 7.86 12.91
N GLY A 143 -13.02 7.22 11.77
CA GLY A 143 -14.30 6.87 11.13
C GLY A 143 -14.88 5.59 11.72
N LEU A 144 -16.13 5.62 12.09
CA LEU A 144 -16.93 4.48 12.52
C LEU A 144 -17.91 4.13 11.42
N SER A 145 -17.79 2.98 10.78
CA SER A 145 -18.69 2.59 9.69
C SER A 145 -20.13 2.46 10.17
N THR A 146 -21.07 2.88 9.34
CA THR A 146 -22.53 2.68 9.54
C THR A 146 -23.15 1.90 8.38
N ASP A 147 -22.52 1.92 7.21
CA ASP A 147 -22.96 1.22 6.01
C ASP A 147 -21.76 0.88 5.11
N GLU A 148 -21.64 -0.39 4.74
CA GLU A 148 -20.62 -0.94 3.84
C GLU A 148 -21.31 -1.80 2.79
N PRO A 149 -21.79 -1.20 1.71
CA PRO A 149 -22.48 -1.92 0.66
C PRO A 149 -21.51 -2.74 -0.20
N GLY A 150 -22.00 -3.87 -0.72
CA GLY A 150 -21.27 -4.71 -1.67
C GLY A 150 -20.49 -5.85 -1.03
N GLN A 151 -19.84 -6.66 -1.89
CA GLN A 151 -19.19 -7.90 -1.48
C GLN A 151 -17.69 -7.74 -1.17
N ASN A 152 -17.08 -6.65 -1.57
CA ASN A 152 -15.62 -6.51 -1.47
C ASN A 152 -15.16 -6.44 -0.01
N PHE A 153 -15.85 -5.68 0.83
CA PHE A 153 -15.55 -5.64 2.26
C PHE A 153 -15.98 -6.92 2.99
N VAL A 154 -17.01 -7.64 2.52
CA VAL A 154 -17.42 -8.95 3.09
C VAL A 154 -16.27 -9.96 3.07
N VAL A 155 -15.46 -9.94 2.01
CA VAL A 155 -14.36 -10.90 1.81
C VAL A 155 -13.00 -10.37 2.26
N ALA A 156 -12.92 -9.12 2.71
CA ALA A 156 -11.71 -8.54 3.26
C ALA A 156 -11.22 -9.31 4.49
N GLN A 157 -9.94 -9.23 4.78
CA GLN A 157 -9.32 -9.88 5.94
C GLN A 157 -8.93 -8.86 7.01
N PHE A 158 -9.39 -7.63 6.87
CA PHE A 158 -9.14 -6.53 7.77
C PHE A 158 -10.45 -5.91 8.24
N ASP A 159 -10.45 -5.34 9.43
CA ASP A 159 -11.60 -4.71 10.10
C ASP A 159 -11.70 -3.21 9.78
N GLY A 160 -10.78 -2.66 8.98
CA GLY A 160 -10.73 -1.24 8.64
C GLY A 160 -9.47 -0.87 7.88
N ILE A 161 -9.33 0.42 7.56
CA ILE A 161 -8.19 0.98 6.83
C ILE A 161 -7.56 2.11 7.65
N LEU A 162 -6.24 2.13 7.74
CA LEU A 162 -5.45 3.23 8.26
C LEU A 162 -4.74 3.91 7.10
N GLY A 163 -5.25 5.07 6.70
CA GLY A 163 -4.69 5.88 5.63
C GLY A 163 -3.39 6.55 6.04
N LEU A 164 -2.39 6.50 5.14
CA LEU A 164 -1.06 7.08 5.33
C LEU A 164 -0.73 8.14 4.27
N SER A 165 -1.72 8.61 3.53
CA SER A 165 -1.57 9.66 2.54
C SER A 165 -1.75 11.06 3.15
N TYR A 166 -1.77 12.09 2.31
CA TYR A 166 -1.78 13.48 2.74
C TYR A 166 -3.15 13.97 3.20
N PRO A 167 -3.20 14.96 4.13
CA PRO A 167 -4.45 15.53 4.64
C PRO A 167 -5.37 16.11 3.56
N SER A 168 -4.81 16.50 2.40
CA SER A 168 -5.58 17.11 1.31
C SER A 168 -6.64 16.19 0.68
N ILE A 169 -6.52 14.87 0.87
CA ILE A 169 -7.50 13.89 0.39
C ILE A 169 -8.29 13.24 1.54
N SER A 170 -8.13 13.73 2.75
CA SER A 170 -8.88 13.24 3.90
C SER A 170 -10.33 13.74 3.85
N ALA A 171 -11.28 12.82 3.88
CA ALA A 171 -12.70 13.14 4.02
C ALA A 171 -12.98 13.74 5.40
N GLY A 172 -13.89 14.69 5.47
CA GLY A 172 -14.24 15.37 6.72
C GLY A 172 -13.15 16.29 7.27
N GLN A 173 -12.03 16.47 6.53
CA GLN A 173 -10.83 17.16 7.01
C GLN A 173 -10.21 16.49 8.25
N GLU A 174 -10.42 15.17 8.41
CA GLU A 174 -9.77 14.37 9.43
C GLU A 174 -8.25 14.56 9.39
N THR A 175 -7.63 14.68 10.56
CA THR A 175 -6.16 14.69 10.66
C THR A 175 -5.65 13.26 10.53
N PRO A 176 -4.89 12.92 9.46
CA PRO A 176 -4.36 11.57 9.29
C PRO A 176 -3.46 11.14 10.46
N VAL A 177 -3.37 9.84 10.68
CA VAL A 177 -2.63 9.25 11.82
C VAL A 177 -1.16 9.71 11.82
N MET A 178 -0.50 9.71 10.66
CA MET A 178 0.90 10.16 10.55
C MET A 178 1.08 11.64 10.91
N ASP A 179 0.15 12.49 10.47
CA ASP A 179 0.16 13.92 10.79
C ASP A 179 -0.05 14.16 12.29
N ASN A 180 -0.91 13.36 12.91
CA ASN A 180 -1.14 13.44 14.35
C ASN A 180 0.05 12.90 15.16
N MET A 181 0.71 11.82 14.71
CA MET A 181 1.99 11.36 15.29
C MET A 181 3.05 12.48 15.26
N MET A 182 3.15 13.18 14.14
CA MET A 182 4.11 14.29 13.97
C MET A 182 3.77 15.49 14.85
N SER A 183 2.51 15.88 14.91
CA SER A 183 2.05 17.04 15.72
C SER A 183 2.26 16.80 17.22
N GLN A 184 2.13 15.56 17.67
CA GLN A 184 2.37 15.15 19.06
C GLN A 184 3.86 14.82 19.33
N ASN A 185 4.78 14.97 18.35
CA ASN A 185 6.19 14.66 18.46
C ASN A 185 6.47 13.21 18.94
N LEU A 186 5.72 12.25 18.45
CA LEU A 186 5.82 10.84 18.85
C LEU A 186 6.91 10.07 18.10
N LEU A 187 7.50 10.65 17.06
CA LEU A 187 8.46 10.00 16.18
C LEU A 187 9.85 10.61 16.30
N GLN A 188 10.90 9.79 16.29
CA GLN A 188 12.28 10.23 16.24
C GLN A 188 12.60 10.97 14.93
N ALA A 189 12.05 10.48 13.82
CA ALA A 189 12.06 11.16 12.53
C ALA A 189 10.68 11.03 11.89
N ASN A 190 10.25 12.07 11.17
CA ASN A 190 8.95 12.08 10.49
C ASN A 190 9.02 11.25 9.19
N ILE A 191 9.11 9.95 9.34
CA ILE A 191 9.18 8.97 8.25
C ILE A 191 8.40 7.71 8.62
N PHE A 192 7.93 7.01 7.59
CA PHE A 192 7.53 5.61 7.69
C PHE A 192 8.11 4.82 6.53
N ALA A 193 8.26 3.51 6.71
CA ALA A 193 8.82 2.66 5.67
C ALA A 193 8.16 1.27 5.64
N PHE A 194 8.01 0.75 4.43
CA PHE A 194 7.46 -0.59 4.18
C PHE A 194 8.54 -1.54 3.68
N TYR A 195 8.57 -2.71 4.28
CA TYR A 195 9.26 -3.89 3.81
C TYR A 195 8.22 -4.97 3.53
N MET A 196 8.02 -5.31 2.27
CA MET A 196 7.02 -6.29 1.84
C MET A 196 7.69 -7.55 1.32
N THR A 197 7.41 -8.69 1.94
CA THR A 197 7.89 -10.00 1.49
C THR A 197 6.99 -10.57 0.40
N SER A 198 7.54 -11.41 -0.47
CA SER A 198 6.81 -12.07 -1.55
C SER A 198 6.52 -13.55 -1.23
N GLY A 199 5.55 -14.15 -1.93
CA GLY A 199 5.30 -15.60 -1.86
C GLY A 199 4.63 -16.09 -0.58
N GLY A 200 3.87 -15.24 0.14
CA GLY A 200 3.21 -15.62 1.40
C GLY A 200 4.18 -15.77 2.58
N GLN A 201 5.42 -15.29 2.44
CA GLN A 201 6.41 -15.34 3.51
C GLN A 201 6.04 -14.38 4.63
N GLN A 202 6.32 -14.78 5.88
CA GLN A 202 6.23 -13.89 7.04
C GLN A 202 7.42 -12.92 7.04
N GLY A 203 7.27 -11.80 7.74
CA GLY A 203 8.34 -10.83 7.95
C GLY A 203 8.18 -9.52 7.20
N SER A 204 7.03 -9.29 6.56
CA SER A 204 6.66 -7.94 6.08
C SER A 204 6.50 -7.00 7.28
N GLU A 205 6.96 -5.76 7.15
CA GLU A 205 7.00 -4.81 8.24
C GLU A 205 6.65 -3.40 7.76
N LEU A 206 5.94 -2.66 8.62
CA LEU A 206 5.82 -1.22 8.57
C LEU A 206 6.58 -0.64 9.76
N SER A 207 7.49 0.29 9.50
CA SER A 207 8.23 1.02 10.54
C SER A 207 7.87 2.49 10.54
N PHE A 208 7.83 3.09 11.73
CA PHE A 208 7.66 4.52 11.94
C PHE A 208 8.86 5.09 12.68
N GLY A 209 9.30 6.29 12.31
CA GLY A 209 10.31 7.05 13.02
C GLY A 209 11.76 6.76 12.62
N GLU A 210 12.05 5.66 11.94
CA GLU A 210 13.41 5.27 11.55
C GLU A 210 13.40 4.40 10.28
N VAL A 211 14.54 4.36 9.58
CA VAL A 211 14.82 3.47 8.45
C VAL A 211 15.58 2.25 8.94
N ASP A 212 15.05 1.05 8.73
CA ASP A 212 15.74 -0.19 9.05
C ASP A 212 16.73 -0.59 7.96
N THR A 213 18.02 -0.29 8.18
CA THR A 213 19.09 -0.60 7.25
C THR A 213 19.36 -2.09 7.05
N THR A 214 18.76 -2.96 7.86
CA THR A 214 18.87 -4.42 7.69
C THR A 214 17.91 -4.96 6.63
N LYS A 215 16.95 -4.17 6.17
CA LYS A 215 15.90 -4.58 5.25
C LYS A 215 16.18 -4.26 3.79
N TYR A 216 17.27 -3.57 3.47
CA TYR A 216 17.63 -3.24 2.10
C TYR A 216 19.15 -3.23 1.89
N GLN A 217 19.55 -3.24 0.63
CA GLN A 217 20.95 -3.15 0.21
C GLN A 217 21.16 -1.88 -0.63
N GLY A 218 22.39 -1.33 -0.57
CA GLY A 218 22.77 -0.16 -1.32
C GLY A 218 22.33 1.15 -0.65
N GLN A 219 22.06 2.17 -1.45
CA GLN A 219 21.65 3.50 -0.98
C GLN A 219 20.18 3.78 -1.32
N ILE A 220 19.54 4.62 -0.52
CA ILE A 220 18.19 5.11 -0.78
C ILE A 220 18.25 6.15 -1.90
N TYR A 221 17.45 5.94 -2.95
CA TYR A 221 17.26 6.90 -4.02
C TYR A 221 15.98 7.70 -3.76
N TRP A 222 16.15 8.99 -3.49
CA TRP A 222 15.04 9.86 -3.19
C TRP A 222 14.45 10.48 -4.45
N THR A 223 13.13 10.54 -4.53
CA THR A 223 12.39 11.22 -5.58
C THR A 223 11.41 12.23 -4.97
N PRO A 224 11.23 13.42 -5.54
CA PRO A 224 10.30 14.39 -4.99
C PRO A 224 8.85 13.94 -5.22
N VAL A 225 8.00 14.22 -4.23
CA VAL A 225 6.55 14.13 -4.37
C VAL A 225 6.08 15.29 -5.24
N THR A 226 5.41 14.98 -6.34
CA THR A 226 4.96 15.97 -7.34
C THR A 226 3.60 16.59 -7.01
N SER A 227 2.79 15.89 -6.21
CA SER A 227 1.50 16.37 -5.69
C SER A 227 1.25 15.79 -4.31
N GLN A 228 1.04 16.65 -3.31
CA GLN A 228 0.75 16.24 -1.93
C GLN A 228 -0.75 15.91 -1.74
N THR A 229 -1.23 14.97 -2.54
CA THR A 229 -2.53 14.31 -2.43
C THR A 229 -2.33 12.85 -2.08
N TYR A 230 -1.68 12.15 -2.98
CA TYR A 230 -1.12 10.81 -2.79
C TYR A 230 0.41 10.91 -2.67
N TRP A 231 1.08 9.81 -2.42
CA TRP A 231 2.53 9.67 -2.61
C TRP A 231 2.82 9.63 -4.11
N GLN A 232 2.54 10.75 -4.78
CA GLN A 232 2.65 10.88 -6.22
C GLN A 232 4.05 11.33 -6.62
N ILE A 233 4.67 10.60 -7.56
CA ILE A 233 6.03 10.84 -8.05
C ILE A 233 6.05 10.95 -9.57
N GLY A 234 7.11 11.58 -10.12
CA GLY A 234 7.31 11.67 -11.56
C GLY A 234 8.05 10.46 -12.12
N ILE A 235 7.59 9.96 -13.28
CA ILE A 235 8.27 8.97 -14.11
C ILE A 235 8.76 9.66 -15.38
N GLN A 236 10.06 9.54 -15.69
CA GLN A 236 10.69 10.16 -16.86
C GLN A 236 10.75 9.23 -18.07
N GLY A 237 10.66 7.92 -17.88
CA GLY A 237 10.73 6.96 -18.96
C GLY A 237 10.13 5.62 -18.59
N PHE A 238 9.66 4.89 -19.61
CA PHE A 238 9.22 3.51 -19.48
C PHE A 238 9.74 2.69 -20.66
N GLN A 239 10.44 1.62 -20.34
CA GLN A 239 11.09 0.75 -21.33
C GLN A 239 10.54 -0.68 -21.26
N ILE A 240 10.58 -1.38 -22.40
CA ILE A 240 10.31 -2.80 -22.52
C ILE A 240 11.56 -3.42 -23.15
N ASN A 241 12.22 -4.37 -22.46
CA ASN A 241 13.51 -4.96 -22.87
C ASN A 241 14.60 -3.93 -23.17
N GLY A 242 14.68 -2.86 -22.37
CA GLY A 242 15.65 -1.78 -22.55
C GLY A 242 15.34 -0.84 -23.73
N GLN A 243 14.21 -1.00 -24.39
CA GLN A 243 13.76 -0.15 -25.47
C GLN A 243 12.76 0.88 -24.95
N GLU A 244 13.04 2.17 -25.14
CA GLU A 244 12.11 3.23 -24.78
C GLU A 244 10.80 3.11 -25.56
N THR A 245 9.68 3.16 -24.82
CA THR A 245 8.33 3.10 -25.42
C THR A 245 7.85 4.46 -25.91
N GLY A 246 8.44 5.53 -25.41
CA GLY A 246 7.98 6.91 -25.64
C GLY A 246 6.72 7.29 -24.85
N TRP A 247 6.07 6.36 -24.13
CA TRP A 247 4.82 6.64 -23.43
C TRP A 247 4.95 7.67 -22.31
N CYS A 248 6.12 7.74 -21.66
CA CYS A 248 6.45 8.76 -20.67
C CYS A 248 7.42 9.84 -21.20
N GLY A 249 7.54 10.02 -22.52
CA GLY A 249 8.46 10.99 -23.13
C GLY A 249 8.14 12.47 -22.82
N GLN A 250 6.91 12.77 -22.41
CA GLN A 250 6.48 14.07 -21.87
C GLN A 250 6.30 14.05 -20.35
N GLY A 251 6.79 13.00 -19.68
CA GLY A 251 6.58 12.70 -18.28
C GLY A 251 5.29 11.90 -18.04
N CYS A 252 5.36 11.00 -17.08
CA CYS A 252 4.22 10.32 -16.48
C CYS A 252 4.21 10.60 -14.98
N GLN A 253 3.10 10.28 -14.33
CA GLN A 253 2.97 10.30 -12.89
C GLN A 253 2.73 8.88 -12.37
N ALA A 254 3.14 8.62 -11.12
CA ALA A 254 2.80 7.39 -10.43
C ALA A 254 2.40 7.66 -8.98
N ILE A 255 1.43 6.91 -8.48
CA ILE A 255 1.08 6.85 -7.06
C ILE A 255 1.76 5.61 -6.48
N VAL A 256 2.49 5.78 -5.36
CA VAL A 256 3.05 4.68 -4.58
C VAL A 256 1.99 4.27 -3.56
N ASP A 257 1.36 3.10 -3.77
CA ASP A 257 0.09 2.75 -3.13
C ASP A 257 0.11 1.33 -2.55
N THR A 258 0.18 1.22 -1.23
CA THR A 258 0.11 -0.05 -0.49
C THR A 258 -1.30 -0.60 -0.34
N GLY A 259 -2.32 0.16 -0.70
CA GLY A 259 -3.72 -0.27 -0.75
C GLY A 259 -4.12 -0.89 -2.09
N THR A 260 -3.27 -0.77 -3.11
CA THR A 260 -3.48 -1.38 -4.44
C THR A 260 -2.61 -2.62 -4.60
N SER A 261 -3.24 -3.77 -4.83
CA SER A 261 -2.52 -5.04 -4.97
C SER A 261 -1.66 -5.14 -6.22
N MET A 262 -2.11 -4.59 -7.34
CA MET A 262 -1.48 -4.75 -8.65
C MET A 262 -0.72 -3.49 -9.08
N LEU A 263 0.18 -3.64 -10.05
CA LEU A 263 0.63 -2.51 -10.85
C LEU A 263 -0.53 -2.07 -11.73
N THR A 264 -0.87 -0.77 -11.76
CA THR A 264 -1.83 -0.27 -12.73
C THR A 264 -1.16 0.58 -13.80
N ALA A 265 -1.56 0.38 -15.04
CA ALA A 265 -1.07 1.13 -16.19
C ALA A 265 -2.17 2.03 -16.75
N PRO A 266 -1.81 3.18 -17.38
CA PRO A 266 -2.80 3.98 -18.08
C PRO A 266 -3.59 3.15 -19.09
N GLY A 267 -4.92 3.19 -19.03
CA GLY A 267 -5.79 2.34 -19.86
C GLY A 267 -5.52 2.43 -21.35
N GLN A 268 -5.06 3.59 -21.82
CA GLN A 268 -4.75 3.85 -23.24
C GLN A 268 -3.59 2.99 -23.77
N ILE A 269 -2.61 2.66 -22.92
CA ILE A 269 -1.44 1.86 -23.34
C ILE A 269 -1.58 0.38 -23.01
N MET A 270 -2.60 0.01 -22.24
CA MET A 270 -2.75 -1.34 -21.69
C MET A 270 -2.74 -2.43 -22.77
N GLY A 271 -3.46 -2.23 -23.86
CA GLY A 271 -3.50 -3.21 -24.97
C GLY A 271 -2.12 -3.43 -25.61
N THR A 272 -1.40 -2.34 -25.88
CA THR A 272 -0.04 -2.40 -26.47
C THR A 272 0.96 -3.02 -25.48
N LEU A 273 0.86 -2.70 -24.18
CA LEU A 273 1.68 -3.28 -23.14
C LEU A 273 1.47 -4.80 -23.05
N MET A 274 0.21 -5.25 -23.01
CA MET A 274 -0.13 -6.66 -22.95
C MET A 274 0.35 -7.43 -24.19
N GLN A 275 0.18 -6.86 -25.37
CA GLN A 275 0.73 -7.43 -26.60
C GLN A 275 2.26 -7.56 -26.55
N SER A 276 2.95 -6.54 -26.03
CA SER A 276 4.43 -6.52 -25.92
C SER A 276 4.98 -7.59 -24.99
N ILE A 277 4.23 -7.97 -23.96
CA ILE A 277 4.61 -9.05 -23.03
C ILE A 277 4.05 -10.42 -23.44
N GLY A 278 3.32 -10.51 -24.56
CA GLY A 278 2.74 -11.74 -25.06
C GLY A 278 1.54 -12.24 -24.25
N ALA A 279 0.91 -11.37 -23.47
CA ALA A 279 -0.28 -11.72 -22.70
C ALA A 279 -1.52 -11.81 -23.58
N GLN A 280 -2.40 -12.73 -23.24
CA GLN A 280 -3.69 -12.93 -23.89
C GLN A 280 -4.81 -12.70 -22.88
N GLN A 281 -5.92 -12.13 -23.34
CA GLN A 281 -7.09 -11.93 -22.51
C GLN A 281 -7.93 -13.22 -22.51
N ASP A 282 -8.28 -13.69 -21.33
CA ASP A 282 -9.17 -14.84 -21.18
C ASP A 282 -10.65 -14.42 -21.35
N GLN A 283 -11.57 -15.40 -21.25
CA GLN A 283 -13.00 -15.17 -21.39
C GLN A 283 -13.62 -14.27 -20.31
N TYR A 284 -12.87 -14.03 -19.23
CA TYR A 284 -13.27 -13.15 -18.12
C TYR A 284 -12.64 -11.76 -18.20
N GLY A 285 -11.88 -11.50 -19.29
CA GLY A 285 -11.18 -10.23 -19.49
C GLY A 285 -9.85 -10.11 -18.71
N GLN A 286 -9.36 -11.19 -18.08
CA GLN A 286 -8.11 -11.22 -17.37
C GLN A 286 -6.96 -11.50 -18.32
N TYR A 287 -5.85 -10.76 -18.17
CA TYR A 287 -4.64 -11.02 -18.95
C TYR A 287 -3.84 -12.15 -18.36
N THR A 288 -3.43 -13.09 -19.21
CA THR A 288 -2.73 -14.31 -18.83
C THR A 288 -1.56 -14.57 -19.77
N VAL A 289 -0.57 -15.29 -19.27
CA VAL A 289 0.59 -15.81 -20.02
C VAL A 289 0.81 -17.30 -19.72
N ASN A 290 1.53 -17.99 -20.59
CA ASN A 290 1.95 -19.35 -20.32
C ASN A 290 3.02 -19.36 -19.23
N CYS A 291 2.77 -20.06 -18.11
CA CYS A 291 3.71 -20.13 -16.98
C CYS A 291 5.10 -20.69 -17.38
N ASN A 292 5.17 -21.57 -18.39
CA ASN A 292 6.43 -22.09 -18.87
C ASN A 292 7.30 -21.05 -19.60
N GLN A 293 6.71 -19.91 -19.98
CA GLN A 293 7.39 -18.82 -20.69
C GLN A 293 7.76 -17.65 -19.78
N ILE A 294 7.49 -17.74 -18.47
CA ILE A 294 7.78 -16.68 -17.50
C ILE A 294 9.20 -16.14 -17.66
N ASN A 295 10.15 -17.04 -17.86
CA ASN A 295 11.56 -16.71 -17.97
C ASN A 295 11.95 -16.00 -19.27
N SER A 296 11.08 -15.96 -20.25
CA SER A 296 11.26 -15.27 -21.53
C SER A 296 10.44 -13.99 -21.66
N LEU A 297 9.69 -13.62 -20.61
CA LEU A 297 8.92 -12.37 -20.61
C LEU A 297 9.87 -11.16 -20.62
N PRO A 298 9.48 -10.08 -21.30
CA PRO A 298 10.29 -8.88 -21.39
C PRO A 298 10.43 -8.18 -20.05
N THR A 299 11.57 -7.54 -19.85
CA THR A 299 11.80 -6.65 -18.71
C THR A 299 11.03 -5.35 -18.89
N LEU A 300 10.28 -4.95 -17.87
CA LEU A 300 9.63 -3.65 -17.78
C LEU A 300 10.49 -2.72 -16.89
N THR A 301 10.76 -1.52 -17.35
CA THR A 301 11.68 -0.61 -16.68
C THR A 301 11.06 0.77 -16.52
N PHE A 302 11.06 1.28 -15.28
CA PHE A 302 10.70 2.66 -14.97
C PHE A 302 11.95 3.49 -14.72
N THR A 303 12.00 4.71 -15.27
CA THR A 303 13.02 5.70 -14.93
C THR A 303 12.40 6.72 -13.97
N ILE A 304 12.89 6.75 -12.73
CA ILE A 304 12.41 7.62 -11.67
C ILE A 304 13.58 8.47 -11.17
N ASN A 305 13.44 9.80 -11.24
CA ASN A 305 14.46 10.78 -10.83
C ASN A 305 15.85 10.50 -11.41
N GLY A 306 15.92 10.16 -12.71
CA GLY A 306 17.18 9.82 -13.40
C GLY A 306 17.78 8.47 -13.01
N GLN A 307 17.16 7.72 -12.13
CA GLN A 307 17.52 6.36 -11.79
C GLN A 307 16.68 5.37 -12.57
N VAL A 308 17.30 4.33 -13.07
CA VAL A 308 16.63 3.28 -13.83
C VAL A 308 16.20 2.18 -12.87
N SER A 309 14.89 2.02 -12.69
CA SER A 309 14.29 0.97 -11.86
C SER A 309 13.76 -0.13 -12.77
N TYR A 310 14.35 -1.32 -12.69
CA TYR A 310 14.01 -2.45 -13.55
C TYR A 310 12.89 -3.30 -12.93
N ALA A 311 11.83 -3.50 -13.68
CA ALA A 311 10.84 -4.54 -13.41
C ALA A 311 11.29 -5.81 -14.17
N CYS A 312 12.12 -6.65 -13.57
CA CYS A 312 12.65 -7.86 -14.22
C CYS A 312 11.93 -9.14 -13.81
N VAL A 313 11.88 -10.09 -14.76
CA VAL A 313 11.30 -11.43 -14.60
C VAL A 313 12.40 -12.48 -14.33
N PHE A 314 13.49 -12.19 -13.59
CA PHE A 314 14.51 -13.23 -13.34
C PHE A 314 15.28 -13.15 -12.03
N ILE A 315 15.53 -14.35 -11.45
CA ILE A 315 16.52 -14.57 -10.41
C ILE A 315 17.89 -14.66 -11.09
N CYS A 316 18.85 -13.79 -10.73
CA CYS A 316 20.25 -14.05 -10.97
C CYS A 316 21.11 -13.55 -9.81
N LEU A 317 21.86 -14.48 -9.22
CA LEU A 317 23.02 -14.20 -8.41
C LEU A 317 24.09 -13.64 -9.33
N CYS A 318 24.44 -12.36 -9.21
CA CYS A 318 25.80 -11.86 -9.40
C CYS A 318 25.86 -10.34 -9.18
N VAL A 319 26.93 -9.94 -8.54
CA VAL A 319 27.33 -8.59 -8.20
C VAL A 319 27.49 -7.75 -9.47
N CYS A 320 26.47 -6.96 -9.79
CA CYS A 320 26.55 -5.75 -10.62
C CYS A 320 25.27 -4.97 -10.39
N VAL A 321 25.39 -3.67 -10.31
CA VAL A 321 24.29 -2.71 -10.07
C VAL A 321 23.26 -2.75 -11.22
N CYS A 322 22.51 -3.82 -11.28
CA CYS A 322 21.30 -3.97 -12.08
C CYS A 322 20.22 -4.43 -11.13
N ILE A 323 19.35 -3.52 -10.74
CA ILE A 323 18.15 -3.89 -9.99
C ILE A 323 17.21 -4.52 -11.02
N ALA A 324 17.41 -5.80 -11.29
CA ALA A 324 16.52 -6.58 -12.12
C ALA A 324 15.35 -7.00 -11.25
N LEU A 325 14.20 -6.37 -11.43
CA LEU A 325 12.96 -6.81 -10.82
C LEU A 325 12.53 -8.13 -11.43
N ASN A 326 12.64 -9.20 -10.65
CA ASN A 326 11.74 -10.34 -10.79
C ASN A 326 10.35 -9.91 -10.31
N MET A 327 9.71 -9.01 -11.04
CA MET A 327 8.33 -8.77 -10.82
C MET A 327 7.61 -10.08 -11.13
N ARG A 328 7.25 -10.85 -10.10
CA ARG A 328 6.20 -11.86 -10.25
C ARG A 328 4.92 -11.11 -10.55
N VAL A 329 4.84 -10.57 -11.78
CA VAL A 329 3.62 -10.04 -12.38
C VAL A 329 2.57 -11.13 -12.50
N LEU A 330 2.83 -12.30 -11.90
CA LEU A 330 2.09 -13.52 -12.10
C LEU A 330 1.48 -13.95 -10.78
N LEU A 331 0.19 -13.76 -10.68
CA LEU A 331 -0.53 -13.87 -9.42
C LEU A 331 -1.23 -15.21 -9.22
N SER A 332 -1.22 -16.13 -10.17
CA SER A 332 -1.84 -17.44 -9.94
C SER A 332 -1.48 -18.50 -10.97
N ILE A 333 -1.43 -19.70 -10.48
CA ILE A 333 -1.33 -20.91 -11.31
C ILE A 333 -2.70 -21.55 -11.37
N GLN A 334 -3.44 -21.33 -12.45
CA GLN A 334 -4.51 -22.23 -12.81
C GLN A 334 -3.88 -23.45 -13.50
N ASN A 335 -3.90 -24.59 -12.82
CA ASN A 335 -3.41 -25.87 -13.34
C ASN A 335 -1.94 -25.88 -13.84
N ASN A 336 -1.02 -25.17 -13.20
CA ASN A 336 0.42 -25.10 -13.55
C ASN A 336 0.76 -24.67 -14.99
N GLN A 337 -0.18 -24.17 -15.79
CA GLN A 337 0.05 -23.80 -17.18
C GLN A 337 -0.27 -22.36 -17.52
N VAL A 338 -1.23 -21.76 -16.83
CA VAL A 338 -1.70 -20.39 -17.07
C VAL A 338 -1.39 -19.51 -15.86
N CYS A 339 -0.67 -18.43 -16.10
CA CYS A 339 -0.31 -17.44 -15.09
C CYS A 339 -1.00 -16.11 -15.38
N SER A 340 -1.64 -15.52 -14.37
CA SER A 340 -2.27 -14.22 -14.48
C SER A 340 -1.24 -13.10 -14.44
N VAL A 341 -1.45 -12.07 -15.24
CA VAL A 341 -0.60 -10.87 -15.26
C VAL A 341 -1.05 -9.91 -14.15
N GLY A 342 -0.13 -9.49 -13.29
CA GLY A 342 -0.36 -8.57 -12.16
C GLY A 342 -0.37 -7.10 -12.58
N ILE A 343 -0.87 -6.80 -13.77
CA ILE A 343 -1.04 -5.43 -14.28
C ILE A 343 -2.49 -5.26 -14.70
N THR A 344 -3.11 -4.17 -14.25
CA THR A 344 -4.49 -3.79 -14.60
C THR A 344 -4.54 -2.38 -15.17
N PRO A 345 -5.57 -2.03 -15.95
CA PRO A 345 -5.73 -0.67 -16.42
C PRO A 345 -6.21 0.25 -15.28
N THR A 346 -5.75 1.51 -15.29
CA THR A 346 -6.40 2.61 -14.58
C THR A 346 -6.88 3.67 -15.56
N TYR A 347 -8.00 4.28 -15.25
CA TYR A 347 -8.55 5.41 -16.02
C TYR A 347 -8.49 6.72 -15.23
N LEU A 348 -7.88 6.69 -14.04
CA LEU A 348 -7.71 7.88 -13.22
C LEU A 348 -6.73 8.83 -13.89
N PRO A 349 -7.12 10.09 -14.18
CA PRO A 349 -6.20 11.10 -14.66
C PRO A 349 -5.28 11.56 -13.53
N SER A 350 -4.01 11.83 -13.84
CA SER A 350 -3.18 12.60 -12.91
C SER A 350 -3.69 14.05 -12.82
N GLN A 351 -3.38 14.73 -11.73
CA GLN A 351 -3.82 16.11 -11.53
C GLN A 351 -3.29 17.09 -12.60
N ASN A 352 -2.15 16.78 -13.22
CA ASN A 352 -1.55 17.58 -14.30
C ASN A 352 -1.87 17.06 -15.71
N GLY A 353 -2.81 16.11 -15.83
CA GLY A 353 -3.23 15.54 -17.11
C GLY A 353 -2.24 14.56 -17.76
N GLN A 354 -1.13 14.25 -17.10
CA GLN A 354 -0.16 13.24 -17.58
C GLN A 354 -0.69 11.81 -17.33
N PRO A 355 -0.19 10.80 -18.08
CA PRO A 355 -0.56 9.41 -17.82
C PRO A 355 -0.22 9.02 -16.38
N LEU A 356 -1.15 8.32 -15.70
CA LEU A 356 -1.00 7.93 -14.31
C LEU A 356 -0.82 6.41 -14.19
N TRP A 357 0.21 6.02 -13.44
CA TRP A 357 0.44 4.66 -12.99
C TRP A 357 0.11 4.55 -11.50
N ILE A 358 -0.20 3.34 -11.03
CA ILE A 358 -0.21 3.05 -9.59
C ILE A 358 0.79 1.93 -9.34
N LEU A 359 1.79 2.21 -8.50
CA LEU A 359 2.82 1.28 -8.10
C LEU A 359 2.34 0.57 -6.82
N GLY A 360 1.54 -0.47 -7.01
CA GLY A 360 0.95 -1.26 -5.92
C GLY A 360 1.89 -2.34 -5.38
N ASP A 361 1.35 -3.29 -4.60
CA ASP A 361 2.12 -4.30 -3.87
C ASP A 361 3.05 -5.11 -4.77
N VAL A 362 2.61 -5.42 -6.01
CA VAL A 362 3.44 -6.11 -7.01
C VAL A 362 4.76 -5.38 -7.25
N PHE A 363 4.74 -4.05 -7.28
CA PHE A 363 5.94 -3.22 -7.37
C PHE A 363 6.64 -3.11 -6.01
N LEU A 364 5.90 -2.85 -4.95
CA LEU A 364 6.43 -2.56 -3.61
C LEU A 364 7.11 -3.77 -2.94
N MET A 365 6.73 -5.00 -3.30
CA MET A 365 7.46 -6.20 -2.88
C MET A 365 8.92 -6.24 -3.35
N GLN A 366 9.28 -5.42 -4.33
CA GLN A 366 10.64 -5.36 -4.90
C GLN A 366 11.47 -4.23 -4.31
N TYR A 367 10.86 -3.34 -3.54
CA TYR A 367 11.54 -2.16 -3.00
C TYR A 367 11.20 -1.96 -1.53
N TYR A 368 12.22 -1.68 -0.74
CA TYR A 368 12.01 -1.07 0.56
C TYR A 368 11.64 0.39 0.31
N SER A 369 10.41 0.76 0.62
CA SER A 369 9.89 2.11 0.37
C SER A 369 9.93 2.96 1.63
N VAL A 370 10.44 4.18 1.51
CA VAL A 370 10.51 5.16 2.60
C VAL A 370 9.75 6.40 2.22
N SER A 371 8.78 6.79 3.03
CA SER A 371 7.98 7.99 2.85
C SER A 371 8.28 9.01 3.94
N ARG A 372 8.52 10.27 3.52
CA ARG A 372 8.81 11.38 4.42
C ARG A 372 7.81 12.51 4.17
N PRO A 373 6.82 12.71 5.07
CA PRO A 373 5.89 13.84 4.98
C PRO A 373 6.63 15.19 5.08
N HIS A 374 6.06 16.22 4.47
CA HIS A 374 6.51 17.61 4.53
C HIS A 374 7.91 17.95 3.98
N ARG A 375 7.96 18.41 2.73
CA ARG A 375 9.09 19.07 2.02
C ARG A 375 10.34 18.23 1.73
N GLN A 376 10.27 16.92 1.91
CA GLN A 376 11.41 16.05 1.59
C GLN A 376 10.98 14.95 0.62
N PRO A 377 11.87 14.49 -0.25
CA PRO A 377 11.56 13.43 -1.20
C PRO A 377 11.23 12.10 -0.52
N SER A 378 10.39 11.29 -1.15
CA SER A 378 10.22 9.86 -0.83
C SER A 378 11.40 9.05 -1.36
N GLY A 379 11.73 7.95 -0.72
CA GLY A 379 12.87 7.11 -1.09
C GLY A 379 12.48 5.67 -1.39
N LEU A 380 13.14 5.11 -2.38
CA LEU A 380 13.03 3.70 -2.76
C LEU A 380 14.42 3.05 -2.75
N CYS A 381 14.52 1.84 -2.24
CA CYS A 381 15.72 1.03 -2.27
C CYS A 381 15.35 -0.47 -2.35
N THR A 382 16.28 -1.29 -2.82
CA THR A 382 16.04 -2.74 -2.91
C THR A 382 16.05 -3.40 -1.55
N PRO A 383 15.10 -4.31 -1.25
CA PRO A 383 15.12 -5.09 -0.02
C PRO A 383 16.36 -6.00 0.06
N THR A 384 16.70 -6.40 1.27
CA THR A 384 17.62 -7.52 1.49
C THR A 384 16.93 -8.83 1.10
N ALA A 385 17.64 -9.69 0.39
CA ALA A 385 17.15 -11.03 0.06
C ALA A 385 17.11 -11.94 1.30
#